data_85a7735c6b9dbfd4ba11eeae5a4e577b
#
_entry.id   85a7735c6b9dbfd4ba11eeae5a4e577b
#
_cell.length_a   1.000
_cell.length_b   1.000
_cell.length_c   1.000
_cell.angle_alpha   90.00
_cell.angle_beta   90.00
_cell.angle_gamma   90.00
#
_symmetry.space_group_name_H-M   'P 1'
#
loop_
_entity.id
_entity.type
_entity.pdbx_description
1 polymer ?
#
loop_
_entity_poly.entity_id
_entity_poly.type
_entity_poly.pdbx_seq_one_letter_code
_entity_poly.pdbx_strand_id
1 'polypeptide(L)'
;MITMQNVRKKYKDFELELSLEIPEGRITGFVGKNGAGKSTAIKLILGLVKPDAGKICVFGNEGGELPAAVKQKIGVSLTEAGFSSQFTVEDVWHILAKMYPDFQKDFFDQKCEALKLPRKKKLKE
;
A
#
# COMPACT_ATOMS: atom_id res chain seq x y z
N MET A 1 1.17 -11.31 -10.03
CA MET A 1 -0.31 -11.28 -10.13
C MET A 1 -0.93 -11.23 -8.75
N ILE A 2 -2.01 -10.50 -8.61
CA ILE A 2 -2.81 -10.44 -7.38
C ILE A 2 -4.20 -10.93 -7.73
N THR A 3 -4.72 -11.88 -6.96
CA THR A 3 -6.07 -12.41 -7.18
C THR A 3 -6.89 -12.34 -5.89
N MET A 4 -8.15 -12.01 -6.04
CA MET A 4 -9.15 -12.05 -4.97
C MET A 4 -10.32 -12.89 -5.46
N GLN A 5 -10.68 -13.93 -4.72
CA GLN A 5 -11.75 -14.85 -5.09
C GLN A 5 -12.82 -14.88 -4.01
N ASN A 6 -14.01 -14.41 -4.34
CA ASN A 6 -15.17 -14.39 -3.45
C ASN A 6 -14.84 -13.78 -2.08
N VAL A 7 -14.04 -12.73 -2.07
CA VAL A 7 -13.61 -12.08 -0.84
C VAL A 7 -14.77 -11.27 -0.28
N ARG A 8 -15.02 -11.47 1.01
CA ARG A 8 -16.02 -10.72 1.76
C ARG A 8 -15.39 -10.04 2.96
N LYS A 9 -15.80 -8.81 3.20
CA LYS A 9 -15.46 -8.08 4.41
C LYS A 9 -16.67 -7.28 4.87
N LYS A 10 -17.10 -7.56 6.09
CA LYS A 10 -18.29 -6.93 6.67
C LYS A 10 -17.89 -5.95 7.76
N TYR A 11 -18.40 -4.75 7.66
CA TYR A 11 -18.38 -3.73 8.70
C TYR A 11 -19.80 -3.46 9.16
N LYS A 12 -19.98 -2.66 10.21
CA LYS A 12 -21.29 -2.38 10.81
C LYS A 12 -22.33 -1.92 9.79
N ASP A 13 -21.95 -1.00 8.90
CA ASP A 13 -22.85 -0.38 7.92
C ASP A 13 -22.46 -0.64 6.47
N PHE A 14 -21.54 -1.59 6.24
CA PHE A 14 -20.98 -1.80 4.92
C PHE A 14 -20.46 -3.23 4.76
N GLU A 15 -20.77 -3.83 3.62
CA GLU A 15 -20.24 -5.13 3.25
C GLU A 15 -19.59 -5.05 1.88
N LEU A 16 -18.35 -5.51 1.78
CA LEU A 16 -17.63 -5.66 0.54
C LEU A 16 -17.65 -7.11 0.10
N GLU A 17 -18.05 -7.34 -1.15
CA GLU A 17 -17.92 -8.64 -1.79
C GLU A 17 -17.23 -8.42 -3.14
N LEU A 18 -16.11 -9.10 -3.36
CA LEU A 18 -15.24 -8.77 -4.48
C LEU A 18 -14.48 -9.99 -5.01
N SER A 19 -14.46 -10.11 -6.34
CA SER A 19 -13.57 -11.01 -7.06
C SER A 19 -12.87 -10.22 -8.15
N LEU A 20 -11.54 -10.30 -8.19
CA LEU A 20 -10.75 -9.58 -9.21
C LEU A 20 -9.39 -10.23 -9.43
N GLU A 21 -8.80 -9.91 -10.56
CA GLU A 21 -7.43 -10.23 -10.88
C GLU A 21 -6.68 -8.97 -11.28
N ILE A 22 -5.48 -8.80 -10.74
CA ILE A 22 -4.58 -7.72 -11.13
C ILE A 22 -3.37 -8.36 -11.79
N PRO A 23 -3.29 -8.30 -13.13
CA PRO A 23 -2.19 -8.95 -13.85
C PRO A 23 -0.86 -8.22 -13.65
N GLU A 24 0.21 -8.97 -13.76
CA GLU A 24 1.56 -8.44 -13.70
C GLU A 24 1.89 -7.59 -14.94
N GLY A 25 2.76 -6.61 -14.76
CA GLY A 25 3.24 -5.78 -15.85
C GLY A 25 2.21 -4.81 -16.43
N ARG A 26 1.12 -4.56 -15.73
CA ARG A 26 0.06 -3.66 -16.19
C ARG A 26 -0.35 -2.69 -15.10
N ILE A 27 -0.91 -1.56 -15.52
CA ILE A 27 -1.54 -0.60 -14.63
C ILE A 27 -3.03 -0.92 -14.57
N THR A 28 -3.54 -1.20 -13.38
CA THR A 28 -4.96 -1.49 -13.17
C THR A 28 -5.62 -0.33 -12.45
N GLY A 29 -6.66 0.23 -13.05
CA GLY A 29 -7.44 1.29 -12.45
C GLY A 29 -8.55 0.72 -11.56
N PHE A 30 -8.69 1.27 -10.36
CA PHE A 30 -9.73 0.88 -9.41
C PHE A 30 -10.65 2.08 -9.17
N VAL A 31 -11.79 2.07 -9.83
CA VAL A 31 -12.73 3.19 -9.85
C VAL A 31 -14.00 2.90 -9.08
N GLY A 32 -14.55 3.92 -8.44
CA GLY A 32 -15.80 3.84 -7.71
C GLY A 32 -16.02 5.09 -6.88
N LYS A 33 -17.22 5.23 -6.37
CA LYS A 33 -17.57 6.32 -5.47
C LYS A 33 -16.87 6.16 -4.13
N ASN A 34 -16.68 7.26 -3.40
CA ASN A 34 -16.20 7.20 -2.03
C ASN A 34 -17.14 6.32 -1.19
N GLY A 35 -16.58 5.42 -0.39
CA GLY A 35 -17.36 4.47 0.39
C GLY A 35 -17.74 3.19 -0.37
N ALA A 36 -17.31 3.03 -1.63
CA ALA A 36 -17.59 1.82 -2.41
C ALA A 36 -16.63 0.64 -2.09
N GLY A 37 -15.72 0.81 -1.15
CA GLY A 37 -14.83 -0.25 -0.70
C GLY A 37 -13.45 -0.27 -1.33
N LYS A 38 -13.06 0.75 -2.08
CA LYS A 38 -11.74 0.83 -2.71
C LYS A 38 -10.60 0.74 -1.69
N SER A 39 -10.68 1.54 -0.64
CA SER A 39 -9.68 1.54 0.43
C SER A 39 -9.65 0.21 1.18
N THR A 40 -10.82 -0.40 1.41
CA THR A 40 -10.93 -1.71 2.04
C THR A 40 -10.28 -2.79 1.19
N ALA A 41 -10.51 -2.77 -0.13
CA ALA A 41 -9.89 -3.71 -1.05
C ALA A 41 -8.36 -3.63 -1.02
N ILE A 42 -7.82 -2.41 -1.02
CA ILE A 42 -6.38 -2.20 -0.92
C ILE A 42 -5.83 -2.72 0.41
N LYS A 43 -6.51 -2.44 1.52
CA LYS A 43 -6.11 -2.93 2.84
C LYS A 43 -6.14 -4.45 2.94
N LEU A 44 -7.12 -5.09 2.31
CA LEU A 44 -7.20 -6.55 2.22
C LEU A 44 -6.02 -7.14 1.43
N ILE A 45 -5.68 -6.55 0.30
CA ILE A 45 -4.53 -6.97 -0.52
C ILE A 45 -3.23 -6.85 0.27
N LEU A 46 -3.07 -5.79 1.04
CA LEU A 46 -1.86 -5.54 1.83
C LEU A 46 -1.79 -6.36 3.12
N GLY A 47 -2.85 -7.09 3.46
CA GLY A 47 -2.89 -7.87 4.70
C GLY A 47 -3.12 -7.02 5.96
N LEU A 48 -3.50 -5.77 5.82
CA LEU A 48 -3.79 -4.88 6.95
C LEU A 48 -5.12 -5.19 7.61
N VAL A 49 -6.02 -5.83 6.87
CA VAL A 49 -7.34 -6.25 7.32
C VAL A 49 -7.55 -7.69 6.86
N LYS A 50 -8.15 -8.53 7.69
CA LYS A 50 -8.43 -9.91 7.33
C LYS A 50 -9.80 -10.02 6.66
N PRO A 51 -9.93 -10.83 5.58
CA PRO A 51 -11.25 -11.08 5.00
C PRO A 51 -12.08 -11.98 5.90
N ASP A 52 -13.40 -11.81 5.86
CA ASP A 52 -14.33 -12.69 6.56
C ASP A 52 -14.60 -13.99 5.78
N ALA A 53 -14.43 -13.94 4.46
CA ALA A 53 -14.53 -15.09 3.58
C ALA A 53 -13.75 -14.84 2.30
N GLY A 54 -13.50 -15.92 1.55
CA GLY A 54 -12.79 -15.85 0.28
C GLY A 54 -11.29 -16.03 0.40
N LYS A 55 -10.60 -15.92 -0.73
CA LYS A 55 -9.15 -16.12 -0.82
C LYS A 55 -8.50 -14.92 -1.50
N ILE A 56 -7.34 -14.53 -0.95
CA ILE A 56 -6.49 -13.49 -1.53
C ILE A 56 -5.11 -14.09 -1.76
N CYS A 57 -4.61 -13.98 -2.98
CA CYS A 57 -3.27 -14.42 -3.34
C CYS A 57 -2.48 -13.23 -3.88
N VAL A 58 -1.32 -12.95 -3.28
CA VAL A 58 -0.44 -11.86 -3.69
C VAL A 58 0.92 -12.45 -4.02
N PHE A 59 1.33 -12.35 -5.28
CA PHE A 59 2.61 -12.87 -5.78
C PHE A 59 2.86 -14.34 -5.38
N GLY A 60 1.82 -15.18 -5.51
CA GLY A 60 1.90 -16.61 -5.18
C GLY A 60 1.72 -16.93 -3.69
N ASN A 61 1.50 -15.95 -2.83
CA ASN A 61 1.29 -16.17 -1.40
C ASN A 61 -0.18 -16.07 -1.04
N GLU A 62 -0.75 -17.15 -0.52
CA GLU A 62 -2.11 -17.18 -0.02
C GLU A 62 -2.11 -16.91 1.49
N GLY A 63 -3.19 -16.30 1.94
CA GLY A 63 -3.40 -16.04 3.36
C GLY A 63 -3.39 -14.56 3.72
N GLY A 64 -3.77 -14.27 4.94
CA GLY A 64 -4.02 -12.90 5.39
C GLY A 64 -2.78 -12.09 5.71
N GLU A 65 -1.64 -12.71 5.91
CA GLU A 65 -0.41 -12.01 6.28
C GLU A 65 0.67 -12.23 5.23
N LEU A 66 1.20 -11.14 4.70
CA LEU A 66 2.26 -11.21 3.69
C LEU A 66 3.62 -11.39 4.35
N PRO A 67 4.46 -12.33 3.85
CA PRO A 67 5.84 -12.45 4.30
C PRO A 67 6.61 -11.13 4.09
N ALA A 68 7.60 -10.89 4.94
CA ALA A 68 8.43 -9.70 4.84
C ALA A 68 9.10 -9.54 3.47
N ALA A 69 9.54 -10.65 2.86
CA ALA A 69 10.14 -10.64 1.54
C ALA A 69 9.18 -10.13 0.46
N VAL A 70 7.89 -10.43 0.58
CA VAL A 70 6.86 -9.94 -0.33
C VAL A 70 6.57 -8.47 -0.07
N LYS A 71 6.46 -8.07 1.19
CA LYS A 71 6.23 -6.67 1.58
C LYS A 71 7.30 -5.74 1.05
N GLN A 72 8.55 -6.19 1.02
CA GLN A 72 9.66 -5.39 0.50
C GLN A 72 9.55 -5.07 -0.99
N LYS A 73 8.78 -5.85 -1.73
CA LYS A 73 8.53 -5.64 -3.16
C LYS A 73 7.33 -4.76 -3.45
N ILE A 74 6.62 -4.34 -2.41
CA ILE A 74 5.39 -3.55 -2.55
C ILE A 74 5.65 -2.13 -2.08
N GLY A 75 5.38 -1.16 -2.95
CA GLY A 75 5.29 0.24 -2.59
C GLY A 75 3.83 0.63 -2.45
N VAL A 76 3.52 1.43 -1.43
CA VAL A 76 2.15 1.85 -1.14
C VAL A 76 2.10 3.33 -0.83
N SER A 77 1.08 3.99 -1.38
CA SER A 77 0.73 5.36 -1.03
C SER A 77 -0.71 5.39 -0.57
N LEU A 78 -0.91 5.56 0.71
CA LEU A 78 -2.24 5.65 1.32
C LEU A 78 -2.54 7.08 1.75
N THR A 79 -3.81 7.40 1.92
CA THR A 79 -4.24 8.69 2.46
C THR A 79 -3.61 8.96 3.82
N GLU A 80 -3.49 7.91 4.65
CA GLU A 80 -2.76 7.94 5.90
C GLU A 80 -1.37 7.34 5.68
N ALA A 81 -0.35 8.17 5.73
CA ALA A 81 1.02 7.76 5.40
C ALA A 81 1.69 6.88 6.46
N GLY A 82 1.16 6.82 7.67
CA GLY A 82 1.75 6.06 8.76
C GLY A 82 2.96 6.72 9.41
N PHE A 83 3.42 7.84 8.90
CA PHE A 83 4.50 8.62 9.50
C PHE A 83 3.95 9.76 10.35
N SER A 84 4.64 10.07 11.44
CA SER A 84 4.30 11.25 12.23
C SER A 84 4.41 12.52 11.39
N SER A 85 3.45 13.42 11.55
CA SER A 85 3.50 14.74 10.89
C SER A 85 4.69 15.59 11.30
N GLN A 86 5.31 15.26 12.43
CA GLN A 86 6.52 15.94 12.93
C GLN A 86 7.80 15.47 12.22
N PHE A 87 7.77 14.34 11.53
CA PHE A 87 8.93 13.85 10.79
C PHE A 87 9.24 14.78 9.63
N THR A 88 10.53 14.95 9.34
CA THR A 88 10.99 15.64 8.15
C THR A 88 11.09 14.67 6.97
N VAL A 89 11.23 15.20 5.76
CA VAL A 89 11.50 14.40 4.57
C VAL A 89 12.77 13.57 4.76
N GLU A 90 13.80 14.13 5.40
CA GLU A 90 15.05 13.44 5.70
C GLU A 90 14.84 12.27 6.67
N ASP A 91 13.99 12.45 7.68
CA ASP A 91 13.63 11.35 8.59
C ASP A 91 12.99 10.17 7.84
N VAL A 92 12.09 10.45 6.90
CA VAL A 92 11.47 9.42 6.05
C VAL A 92 12.54 8.71 5.22
N TRP A 93 13.49 9.45 4.64
CA TRP A 93 14.59 8.87 3.88
C TRP A 93 15.40 7.87 4.73
N HIS A 94 15.75 8.25 5.95
CA HIS A 94 16.50 7.36 6.86
C HIS A 94 15.71 6.12 7.25
N ILE A 95 14.42 6.27 7.52
CA ILE A 95 13.55 5.14 7.87
C ILE A 95 13.45 4.15 6.71
N LEU A 96 13.17 4.64 5.49
CA LEU A 96 13.04 3.79 4.31
C LEU A 96 14.36 3.10 3.96
N ALA A 97 15.49 3.78 4.13
CA ALA A 97 16.81 3.21 3.86
C ALA A 97 17.12 2.03 4.80
N LYS A 98 16.61 2.05 6.02
CA LYS A 98 16.79 0.96 6.98
C LYS A 98 15.79 -0.18 6.75
N MET A 99 14.55 0.13 6.38
CA MET A 99 13.50 -0.87 6.20
C MET A 99 13.62 -1.64 4.88
N TYR A 100 14.12 -1.00 3.84
CA TYR A 100 14.21 -1.58 2.50
C TYR A 100 15.66 -1.66 2.06
N PRO A 101 16.25 -2.88 1.99
CA PRO A 101 17.65 -3.04 1.56
C PRO A 101 17.93 -2.47 0.17
N ASP A 102 16.95 -2.56 -0.73
CA ASP A 102 17.07 -2.09 -2.11
C ASP A 102 16.54 -0.67 -2.32
N PHE A 103 16.43 0.11 -1.24
CA PHE A 103 15.96 1.48 -1.32
C PHE A 103 16.87 2.33 -2.22
N GLN A 104 16.27 2.91 -3.26
CA GLN A 104 17.00 3.71 -4.24
C GLN A 104 17.16 5.15 -3.76
N LYS A 105 18.23 5.39 -3.01
CA LYS A 105 18.50 6.67 -2.36
C LYS A 105 18.62 7.82 -3.37
N ASP A 106 19.33 7.60 -4.47
CA ASP A 106 19.52 8.61 -5.51
C ASP A 106 18.21 8.97 -6.20
N PHE A 107 17.37 7.99 -6.45
CA PHE A 107 16.06 8.20 -7.05
C PHE A 107 15.17 9.05 -6.12
N PHE A 108 15.18 8.76 -4.83
CA PHE A 108 14.44 9.55 -3.85
C PHE A 108 14.95 11.01 -3.83
N ASP A 109 16.26 11.19 -3.82
CA ASP A 109 16.87 12.53 -3.84
C ASP A 109 16.50 13.30 -5.09
N GLN A 110 16.52 12.65 -6.26
CA GLN A 110 16.11 13.25 -7.54
C GLN A 110 14.63 13.67 -7.51
N LYS A 111 13.76 12.85 -6.93
CA LYS A 111 12.33 13.18 -6.82
C LYS A 111 12.07 14.34 -5.88
N CYS A 112 12.78 14.39 -4.75
CA CYS A 112 12.70 15.53 -3.84
C CYS A 112 13.11 16.84 -4.53
N GLU A 113 14.17 16.80 -5.32
CA GLU A 113 14.64 17.96 -6.08
C GLU A 113 13.62 18.35 -7.16
N ALA A 114 13.13 17.39 -7.94
CA ALA A 114 12.15 17.63 -8.99
C ALA A 114 10.84 18.22 -8.45
N LEU A 115 10.39 17.78 -7.28
CA LEU A 115 9.18 18.26 -6.63
C LEU A 115 9.42 19.46 -5.71
N LYS A 116 10.65 19.92 -5.62
CA LYS A 116 11.07 21.04 -4.77
C LYS A 116 10.69 20.82 -3.29
N LEU A 117 10.95 19.61 -2.79
CA LEU A 117 10.71 19.23 -1.41
C LEU A 117 11.99 19.43 -0.58
N PRO A 118 12.03 20.44 0.32
CA PRO A 118 13.18 20.60 1.21
C PRO A 118 13.30 19.40 2.16
N ARG A 119 14.50 18.86 2.30
CA ARG A 119 14.73 17.67 3.13
C ARG A 119 14.45 17.91 4.61
N LYS A 120 14.59 19.13 5.08
CA LYS A 120 14.35 19.50 6.49
C LYS A 120 12.92 19.94 6.76
N LYS A 121 12.07 19.95 5.74
CA LYS A 121 10.67 20.31 5.89
C LYS A 121 9.89 19.20 6.57
N LYS A 122 9.06 19.55 7.55
CA LYS A 122 8.19 18.58 8.22
C LYS A 122 7.03 18.17 7.32
N LEU A 123 6.54 16.93 7.49
CA LEU A 123 5.45 16.42 6.68
C LEU A 123 4.16 17.21 6.83
N LYS A 124 3.94 17.84 7.98
CA LYS A 124 2.76 18.70 8.22
C LYS A 124 2.76 20.01 7.42
N GLU A 125 3.87 20.37 6.88
CA GLU A 125 4.05 21.56 6.06
C GLU A 125 3.86 21.21 4.58
#